data_0ec91644d4830cd5d21351ea2affd909
#
_entry.id   0ec91644d4830cd5d21351ea2affd909
#
_cell.length_a   1.000
_cell.length_b   1.000
_cell.length_c   1.000
_cell.angle_alpha   90.00
_cell.angle_beta   90.00
_cell.angle_gamma   90.00
#
_symmetry.space_group_name_H-M   'P 1'
#
loop_
_entity.id
_entity.type
_entity.pdbx_description
1 polymer ?
#
loop_
_entity_poly.entity_id
_entity_poly.type
_entity_poly.pdbx_seq_one_letter_code
_entity_poly.pdbx_strand_id
1 'polypeptide(L)'
;FQKGTILDCAGTASVLCSVVDEYKPDIKNRTMMMMRSPIDGLWYPLAYINGGGLCVRWLRNLFPGATYEELEREAKEIGAGSEGLIFVPHFEGRVLPNNPNVRGSFTGLNWRHQRGHMYRAVMEGIAYEYHYYQKVLRQLYPGNSFQRMWAIGGGARSELFLKIKADVMNAEISSFEMGDTALTGIAVIAGMGIGMIKDYEKIIEGNRQLRWKYAAGEEGTENLEKYGRLAERYLQVMECLGPVYKERW
;
A
#
# COMPACT_ATOMS: atom_id res chain seq x y z
N PHE A 1 -11.86 9.65 11.63
CA PHE A 1 -12.22 8.24 11.29
C PHE A 1 -13.41 8.23 10.34
N GLN A 2 -13.15 8.46 9.03
CA GLN A 2 -14.20 8.46 8.01
C GLN A 2 -14.36 7.05 7.43
N LYS A 3 -15.58 6.51 7.45
CA LYS A 3 -15.91 5.20 6.87
C LYS A 3 -15.50 5.13 5.40
N GLY A 4 -14.96 3.99 4.99
CA GLY A 4 -14.51 3.75 3.62
C GLY A 4 -13.22 4.48 3.23
N THR A 5 -12.59 5.24 4.15
CA THR A 5 -11.26 5.78 3.93
C THR A 5 -10.22 4.69 4.21
N ILE A 6 -9.25 4.58 3.32
CA ILE A 6 -8.09 3.69 3.47
C ILE A 6 -6.97 4.46 4.17
N LEU A 7 -6.29 3.82 5.10
CA LEU A 7 -5.01 4.27 5.66
C LEU A 7 -3.91 3.38 5.10
N ASP A 8 -2.93 3.99 4.44
CA ASP A 8 -1.68 3.39 4.03
C ASP A 8 -0.58 3.77 5.01
N CYS A 9 -0.10 2.81 5.77
CA CYS A 9 1.07 2.97 6.64
C CYS A 9 2.28 2.29 5.99
N ALA A 10 2.99 3.03 5.14
CA ALA A 10 4.14 2.55 4.40
C ALA A 10 5.44 2.74 5.20
N GLY A 11 5.71 1.80 6.08
CA GLY A 11 6.93 1.67 6.88
C GLY A 11 7.83 0.53 6.39
N THR A 12 8.51 -0.14 7.30
CA THR A 12 9.27 -1.37 7.06
C THR A 12 8.37 -2.44 6.42
N ALA A 13 7.23 -2.72 7.04
CA ALA A 13 6.08 -3.36 6.40
C ALA A 13 5.20 -2.30 5.72
N SER A 14 4.36 -2.73 4.81
CA SER A 14 3.33 -1.88 4.20
C SER A 14 1.95 -2.38 4.62
N VAL A 15 1.25 -1.57 5.42
CA VAL A 15 -0.05 -1.91 6.00
C VAL A 15 -1.12 -1.08 5.32
N LEU A 16 -2.18 -1.76 4.87
CA LEU A 16 -3.40 -1.13 4.41
C LEU A 16 -4.53 -1.48 5.37
N CYS A 17 -5.18 -0.48 5.91
CA CYS A 17 -6.40 -0.69 6.69
C CYS A 17 -7.49 0.29 6.26
N SER A 18 -8.72 0.02 6.68
CA SER A 18 -9.84 0.92 6.46
C SER A 18 -10.69 1.06 7.71
N VAL A 19 -11.64 1.99 7.70
CA VAL A 19 -12.59 2.21 8.78
C VAL A 19 -13.97 1.76 8.33
N VAL A 20 -14.59 0.85 9.08
CA VAL A 20 -15.93 0.33 8.82
C VAL A 20 -16.74 0.29 10.12
N ASP A 21 -18.07 0.25 10.03
CA ASP A 21 -18.99 0.23 11.15
C ASP A 21 -19.66 -1.11 11.41
N GLU A 22 -19.22 -2.15 10.68
CA GLU A 22 -19.75 -3.50 10.82
C GLU A 22 -18.61 -4.51 10.90
N TYR A 23 -18.72 -5.45 11.83
CA TYR A 23 -17.80 -6.59 11.91
C TYR A 23 -18.17 -7.65 10.87
N LYS A 24 -17.34 -7.83 9.85
CA LYS A 24 -17.48 -8.86 8.83
C LYS A 24 -16.16 -9.63 8.67
N PRO A 25 -16.04 -10.85 9.23
CA PRO A 25 -14.84 -11.65 9.04
C PRO A 25 -14.67 -12.08 7.59
N ASP A 26 -13.47 -11.93 7.04
CA ASP A 26 -13.14 -12.37 5.68
C ASP A 26 -12.86 -13.87 5.62
N ILE A 27 -13.92 -14.66 5.66
CA ILE A 27 -13.83 -16.14 5.62
C ILE A 27 -13.44 -16.63 4.23
N LYS A 28 -13.94 -15.94 3.17
CA LYS A 28 -13.76 -16.36 1.77
C LYS A 28 -12.32 -16.13 1.28
N ASN A 29 -11.81 -14.91 1.42
CA ASN A 29 -10.50 -14.53 0.86
C ASN A 29 -9.37 -14.71 1.89
N ARG A 30 -9.68 -14.75 3.19
CA ARG A 30 -8.71 -14.86 4.31
C ARG A 30 -7.60 -13.82 4.24
N THR A 31 -7.95 -12.63 3.77
CA THR A 31 -7.04 -11.53 3.49
C THR A 31 -7.12 -10.44 4.55
N MET A 32 -8.34 -10.12 5.04
CA MET A 32 -8.55 -9.05 6.01
C MET A 32 -8.57 -9.59 7.44
N MET A 33 -7.66 -9.11 8.28
CA MET A 33 -7.76 -9.23 9.73
C MET A 33 -8.69 -8.14 10.25
N MET A 34 -9.61 -8.50 11.15
CA MET A 34 -10.54 -7.55 11.75
C MET A 34 -9.99 -7.06 13.10
N MET A 35 -9.61 -5.80 13.15
CA MET A 35 -9.14 -5.15 14.37
C MET A 35 -10.24 -4.27 14.97
N ARG A 36 -10.32 -4.23 16.30
CA ARG A 36 -11.24 -3.31 16.99
C ARG A 36 -10.69 -1.89 16.95
N SER A 37 -11.55 -0.94 16.62
CA SER A 37 -11.23 0.48 16.77
C SER A 37 -11.25 0.92 18.25
N PRO A 38 -10.42 1.89 18.65
CA PRO A 38 -10.60 2.57 19.94
C PRO A 38 -11.89 3.44 19.98
N ILE A 39 -12.50 3.69 18.83
CA ILE A 39 -13.79 4.40 18.73
C ILE A 39 -14.90 3.36 18.69
N ASP A 40 -15.89 3.51 19.55
CA ASP A 40 -17.02 2.60 19.67
C ASP A 40 -17.80 2.48 18.35
N GLY A 41 -18.22 1.25 18.05
CA GLY A 41 -18.97 0.93 16.84
C GLY A 41 -18.12 0.86 15.56
N LEU A 42 -16.82 1.13 15.62
CA LEU A 42 -15.93 1.06 14.46
C LEU A 42 -14.97 -0.15 14.50
N TRP A 43 -14.59 -0.60 13.32
CA TRP A 43 -13.68 -1.71 13.09
C TRP A 43 -12.65 -1.33 12.01
N TYR A 44 -11.48 -1.98 12.06
CA TYR A 44 -10.40 -1.83 11.10
C TYR A 44 -10.11 -3.16 10.40
N PRO A 45 -10.74 -3.42 9.23
CA PRO A 45 -10.21 -4.46 8.34
C PRO A 45 -8.82 -4.04 7.87
N LEU A 46 -7.85 -4.93 8.07
CA LEU A 46 -6.42 -4.68 7.86
C LEU A 46 -5.78 -5.83 7.11
N ALA A 47 -4.93 -5.49 6.13
CA ALA A 47 -4.02 -6.41 5.48
C ALA A 47 -2.62 -5.78 5.36
N TYR A 48 -1.58 -6.58 5.19
CA TYR A 48 -0.22 -6.06 5.11
C TYR A 48 0.72 -6.93 4.26
N ILE A 49 1.73 -6.28 3.74
CA ILE A 49 2.90 -6.87 3.10
C ILE A 49 4.05 -6.81 4.11
N ASN A 50 4.62 -7.96 4.45
CA ASN A 50 5.66 -8.05 5.49
C ASN A 50 6.92 -7.25 5.14
N GLY A 51 7.21 -7.08 3.87
CA GLY A 51 8.45 -6.47 3.39
C GLY A 51 8.28 -5.17 2.58
N GLY A 52 7.17 -4.44 2.65
CA GLY A 52 6.92 -3.30 1.76
C GLY A 52 8.08 -2.32 1.62
N GLY A 53 8.38 -1.52 2.63
CA GLY A 53 9.55 -0.61 2.63
C GLY A 53 10.90 -1.34 2.68
N LEU A 54 10.92 -2.58 3.19
CA LEU A 54 12.11 -3.44 3.12
C LEU A 54 12.49 -3.78 1.69
N CYS A 55 11.52 -4.01 0.79
CA CYS A 55 11.79 -4.28 -0.63
C CYS A 55 12.48 -3.09 -1.29
N VAL A 56 12.03 -1.87 -1.01
CA VAL A 56 12.62 -0.64 -1.53
C VAL A 56 14.06 -0.49 -1.02
N ARG A 57 14.27 -0.70 0.28
CA ARG A 57 15.61 -0.64 0.90
C ARG A 57 16.54 -1.73 0.38
N TRP A 58 16.05 -2.96 0.26
CA TRP A 58 16.78 -4.08 -0.30
C TRP A 58 17.26 -3.76 -1.73
N LEU A 59 16.36 -3.29 -2.60
CA LEU A 59 16.73 -2.95 -3.96
C LEU A 59 17.80 -1.85 -4.02
N ARG A 60 17.63 -0.77 -3.25
CA ARG A 60 18.67 0.29 -3.17
C ARG A 60 20.03 -0.29 -2.78
N ASN A 61 20.07 -1.22 -1.82
CA ASN A 61 21.33 -1.82 -1.35
C ASN A 61 22.02 -2.71 -2.39
N LEU A 62 21.31 -3.15 -3.43
CA LEU A 62 21.93 -3.85 -4.58
C LEU A 62 22.74 -2.93 -5.48
N PHE A 63 22.57 -1.61 -5.33
CA PHE A 63 23.27 -0.60 -6.12
C PHE A 63 24.13 0.29 -5.21
N PRO A 64 25.37 -0.13 -4.88
CA PRO A 64 26.23 0.62 -3.98
C PRO A 64 26.41 2.07 -4.40
N GLY A 65 26.22 3.02 -3.47
CA GLY A 65 26.31 4.46 -3.73
C GLY A 65 25.03 5.10 -4.26
N ALA A 66 24.00 4.33 -4.65
CA ALA A 66 22.73 4.92 -5.08
C ALA A 66 21.94 5.51 -3.90
N THR A 67 21.39 6.70 -4.10
CA THR A 67 20.44 7.33 -3.18
C THR A 67 18.99 7.02 -3.58
N TYR A 68 18.05 7.21 -2.68
CA TYR A 68 16.63 7.08 -3.01
C TYR A 68 16.18 8.11 -4.03
N GLU A 69 16.71 9.32 -3.94
CA GLU A 69 16.41 10.45 -4.82
C GLU A 69 16.87 10.16 -6.26
N GLU A 70 18.06 9.56 -6.43
CA GLU A 70 18.56 9.16 -7.75
C GLU A 70 17.71 8.07 -8.38
N LEU A 71 17.38 7.01 -7.61
CA LEU A 71 16.55 5.91 -8.07
C LEU A 71 15.12 6.38 -8.41
N GLU A 72 14.56 7.28 -7.61
CA GLU A 72 13.24 7.86 -7.88
C GLU A 72 13.25 8.73 -9.15
N ARG A 73 14.30 9.55 -9.35
CA ARG A 73 14.46 10.35 -10.56
C ARG A 73 14.52 9.48 -11.82
N GLU A 74 15.31 8.39 -11.79
CA GLU A 74 15.38 7.45 -12.91
C GLU A 74 14.05 6.74 -13.14
N ALA A 75 13.36 6.35 -12.08
CA ALA A 75 12.06 5.69 -12.16
C ALA A 75 10.95 6.61 -12.69
N LYS A 76 11.03 7.93 -12.48
CA LYS A 76 10.09 8.91 -13.04
C LYS A 76 10.12 8.97 -14.57
N GLU A 77 11.29 8.73 -15.18
CA GLU A 77 11.44 8.71 -16.65
C GLU A 77 10.82 7.47 -17.30
N ILE A 78 10.46 6.46 -16.50
CA ILE A 78 9.92 5.20 -16.97
C ILE A 78 8.39 5.25 -16.88
N GLY A 79 7.72 4.86 -17.96
CA GLY A 79 6.27 4.84 -18.01
C GLY A 79 5.62 3.81 -17.08
N ALA A 80 4.33 3.97 -16.82
CA ALA A 80 3.52 3.05 -16.03
C ALA A 80 3.73 1.59 -16.47
N GLY A 81 3.88 0.68 -15.49
CA GLY A 81 4.06 -0.75 -15.71
C GLY A 81 5.50 -1.17 -16.03
N SER A 82 6.50 -0.31 -15.80
CA SER A 82 7.94 -0.65 -15.85
C SER A 82 8.33 -1.44 -17.10
N GLU A 83 7.78 -1.08 -18.28
CA GLU A 83 7.96 -1.79 -19.56
C GLU A 83 7.65 -3.31 -19.50
N GLY A 84 6.71 -3.72 -18.64
CA GLY A 84 6.28 -5.12 -18.49
C GLY A 84 7.00 -5.87 -17.38
N LEU A 85 7.90 -5.22 -16.64
CA LEU A 85 8.57 -5.82 -15.49
C LEU A 85 7.60 -5.83 -14.28
N ILE A 86 7.33 -7.00 -13.74
CA ILE A 86 6.47 -7.21 -12.57
C ILE A 86 7.34 -7.66 -11.39
N PHE A 87 7.17 -7.01 -10.25
CA PHE A 87 7.80 -7.39 -8.99
C PHE A 87 6.79 -7.97 -8.00
N VAL A 88 7.15 -9.07 -7.35
CA VAL A 88 6.38 -9.69 -6.26
C VAL A 88 7.07 -9.42 -4.92
N PRO A 89 6.43 -8.70 -3.97
CA PRO A 89 7.09 -8.22 -2.74
C PRO A 89 7.13 -9.23 -1.58
N HIS A 90 6.99 -10.53 -1.83
CA HIS A 90 6.83 -11.54 -0.79
C HIS A 90 8.11 -12.38 -0.58
N PHE A 91 9.20 -11.76 -0.09
CA PHE A 91 10.50 -12.44 0.09
C PHE A 91 10.45 -13.67 1.00
N GLU A 92 9.64 -13.61 2.05
CA GLU A 92 9.51 -14.67 3.06
C GLU A 92 8.12 -15.33 3.06
N GLY A 93 7.43 -15.28 1.94
CA GLY A 93 6.06 -15.74 1.80
C GLY A 93 5.04 -14.62 1.90
N ARG A 94 3.83 -14.88 1.40
CA ARG A 94 2.68 -13.99 1.50
C ARG A 94 1.96 -14.24 2.82
N VAL A 95 1.71 -13.20 3.59
CA VAL A 95 1.06 -13.32 4.89
C VAL A 95 -0.46 -13.39 4.76
N LEU A 96 -1.04 -12.54 3.91
CA LEU A 96 -2.50 -12.40 3.74
C LEU A 96 -2.90 -12.29 2.25
N PRO A 97 -3.68 -13.27 1.72
CA PRO A 97 -3.95 -14.56 2.32
C PRO A 97 -2.67 -15.39 2.48
N ASN A 98 -2.62 -16.23 3.49
CA ASN A 98 -1.40 -16.98 3.80
C ASN A 98 -0.98 -17.90 2.65
N ASN A 99 0.21 -17.67 2.12
CA ASN A 99 0.89 -18.55 1.18
C ASN A 99 2.40 -18.53 1.46
N PRO A 100 2.91 -19.43 2.30
CA PRO A 100 4.33 -19.46 2.71
C PRO A 100 5.27 -19.83 1.57
N ASN A 101 4.75 -20.31 0.43
CA ASN A 101 5.57 -20.77 -0.68
C ASN A 101 5.87 -19.66 -1.70
N VAL A 102 5.13 -18.55 -1.70
CA VAL A 102 5.43 -17.42 -2.58
C VAL A 102 6.77 -16.78 -2.19
N ARG A 103 7.56 -16.39 -3.19
CA ARG A 103 8.84 -15.69 -2.99
C ARG A 103 8.88 -14.40 -3.78
N GLY A 104 9.70 -13.45 -3.30
CA GLY A 104 10.02 -12.24 -4.02
C GLY A 104 10.62 -12.57 -5.39
N SER A 105 10.15 -11.91 -6.43
CA SER A 105 10.61 -12.17 -7.79
C SER A 105 10.47 -10.94 -8.68
N PHE A 106 11.35 -10.87 -9.69
CA PHE A 106 11.17 -10.04 -10.87
C PHE A 106 10.80 -10.93 -12.04
N THR A 107 9.67 -10.67 -12.69
CA THR A 107 9.18 -11.44 -13.84
C THR A 107 9.04 -10.52 -15.05
N GLY A 108 9.52 -10.98 -16.21
CA GLY A 108 9.46 -10.19 -17.45
C GLY A 108 10.73 -9.37 -17.74
N LEU A 109 11.87 -9.69 -17.09
CA LEU A 109 13.14 -9.03 -17.37
C LEU A 109 13.55 -9.18 -18.83
N ASN A 110 14.08 -8.11 -19.40
CA ASN A 110 14.73 -8.09 -20.71
C ASN A 110 15.98 -7.19 -20.69
N TRP A 111 16.75 -7.19 -21.78
CA TRP A 111 18.03 -6.48 -21.87
C TRP A 111 17.96 -4.95 -21.74
N ARG A 112 16.78 -4.34 -21.87
CA ARG A 112 16.58 -2.88 -21.75
C ARG A 112 16.34 -2.43 -20.31
N HIS A 113 15.95 -3.35 -19.43
CA HIS A 113 15.64 -2.99 -18.06
C HIS A 113 16.90 -2.58 -17.29
N GLN A 114 16.80 -1.46 -16.62
CA GLN A 114 17.85 -0.86 -15.79
C GLN A 114 17.33 -0.71 -14.34
N ARG A 115 18.17 -0.21 -13.44
CA ARG A 115 17.83 -0.06 -12.02
C ARG A 115 16.59 0.82 -11.77
N GLY A 116 16.36 1.85 -12.59
CA GLY A 116 15.15 2.67 -12.53
C GLY A 116 13.87 1.86 -12.80
N HIS A 117 13.90 0.93 -13.77
CA HIS A 117 12.78 0.01 -14.04
C HIS A 117 12.52 -0.90 -12.84
N MET A 118 13.59 -1.45 -12.24
CA MET A 118 13.45 -2.30 -11.04
C MET A 118 12.89 -1.52 -9.86
N TYR A 119 13.33 -0.28 -9.67
CA TYR A 119 12.86 0.57 -8.58
C TYR A 119 11.37 0.91 -8.74
N ARG A 120 10.95 1.27 -9.96
CA ARG A 120 9.54 1.49 -10.28
C ARG A 120 8.70 0.23 -10.11
N ALA A 121 9.18 -0.91 -10.63
CA ALA A 121 8.49 -2.19 -10.51
C ALA A 121 8.26 -2.61 -9.05
N VAL A 122 9.22 -2.31 -8.14
CA VAL A 122 9.04 -2.55 -6.69
C VAL A 122 7.89 -1.74 -6.13
N MET A 123 7.79 -0.44 -6.45
CA MET A 123 6.68 0.40 -6.02
C MET A 123 5.34 -0.10 -6.60
N GLU A 124 5.32 -0.43 -7.89
CA GLU A 124 4.15 -0.94 -8.58
C GLU A 124 3.68 -2.29 -8.01
N GLY A 125 4.61 -3.21 -7.71
CA GLY A 125 4.30 -4.51 -7.11
C GLY A 125 3.65 -4.38 -5.73
N ILE A 126 4.10 -3.45 -4.90
CA ILE A 126 3.46 -3.12 -3.61
C ILE A 126 2.06 -2.55 -3.84
N ALA A 127 1.90 -1.66 -4.83
CA ALA A 127 0.61 -1.06 -5.15
C ALA A 127 -0.39 -2.09 -5.73
N TYR A 128 0.07 -3.08 -6.53
CA TYR A 128 -0.78 -4.17 -7.03
C TYR A 128 -1.31 -5.06 -5.90
N GLU A 129 -0.50 -5.33 -4.89
CA GLU A 129 -0.98 -6.04 -3.70
C GLU A 129 -2.04 -5.24 -2.94
N TYR A 130 -1.86 -3.92 -2.82
CA TYR A 130 -2.86 -3.02 -2.25
C TYR A 130 -4.16 -2.98 -3.06
N HIS A 131 -4.08 -3.02 -4.39
CA HIS A 131 -5.25 -3.13 -5.26
C HIS A 131 -6.05 -4.42 -4.97
N TYR A 132 -5.37 -5.54 -4.77
CA TYR A 132 -6.00 -6.78 -4.36
C TYR A 132 -6.71 -6.63 -3.00
N TYR A 133 -6.07 -6.00 -2.01
CA TYR A 133 -6.68 -5.74 -0.71
C TYR A 133 -7.91 -4.84 -0.83
N GLN A 134 -7.86 -3.80 -1.64
CA GLN A 134 -9.00 -2.92 -1.91
C GLN A 134 -10.16 -3.69 -2.58
N LYS A 135 -9.86 -4.60 -3.50
CA LYS A 135 -10.86 -5.47 -4.16
C LYS A 135 -11.60 -6.34 -3.13
N VAL A 136 -10.85 -6.91 -2.16
CA VAL A 136 -11.44 -7.68 -1.05
C VAL A 136 -12.30 -6.80 -0.15
N LEU A 137 -11.83 -5.59 0.21
CA LEU A 137 -12.62 -4.63 1.00
C LEU A 137 -13.95 -4.29 0.32
N ARG A 138 -13.95 -4.02 -1.00
CA ARG A 138 -15.17 -3.74 -1.77
C ARG A 138 -16.13 -4.93 -1.81
N GLN A 139 -15.63 -6.17 -1.81
CA GLN A 139 -16.45 -7.37 -1.73
C GLN A 139 -17.12 -7.53 -0.35
N LEU A 140 -16.39 -7.24 0.72
CA LEU A 140 -16.91 -7.33 2.09
C LEU A 140 -17.88 -6.20 2.41
N TYR A 141 -17.62 -5.00 1.91
CA TYR A 141 -18.37 -3.77 2.21
C TYR A 141 -18.78 -3.03 0.93
N PRO A 142 -19.71 -3.58 0.13
CA PRO A 142 -20.07 -3.02 -1.18
C PRO A 142 -20.68 -1.62 -1.13
N GLY A 143 -21.14 -1.17 0.04
CA GLY A 143 -21.62 0.20 0.26
C GLY A 143 -20.54 1.27 0.38
N ASN A 144 -19.25 0.88 0.41
CA ASN A 144 -18.12 1.81 0.52
C ASN A 144 -17.30 1.81 -0.77
N SER A 145 -16.92 2.99 -1.25
CA SER A 145 -16.13 3.12 -2.49
C SER A 145 -14.66 2.74 -2.31
N PHE A 146 -14.10 2.97 -1.11
CA PHE A 146 -12.67 2.82 -0.82
C PHE A 146 -11.77 3.55 -1.83
N GLN A 147 -12.19 4.74 -2.26
CA GLN A 147 -11.49 5.58 -3.24
C GLN A 147 -10.80 6.80 -2.61
N ARG A 148 -10.70 6.85 -1.29
CA ARG A 148 -9.94 7.85 -0.56
C ARG A 148 -8.89 7.16 0.29
N MET A 149 -7.63 7.60 0.17
CA MET A 149 -6.51 7.04 0.90
C MET A 149 -5.71 8.13 1.59
N TRP A 150 -5.34 7.88 2.83
CA TRP A 150 -4.38 8.68 3.59
C TRP A 150 -3.09 7.89 3.74
N ALA A 151 -1.99 8.47 3.27
CA ALA A 151 -0.69 7.85 3.32
C ALA A 151 0.17 8.46 4.43
N ILE A 152 0.75 7.60 5.26
CA ILE A 152 1.67 7.93 6.33
C ILE A 152 2.92 7.05 6.27
N GLY A 153 3.95 7.42 7.03
CA GLY A 153 5.22 6.69 7.09
C GLY A 153 6.21 7.08 6.00
N GLY A 154 7.28 6.30 5.87
CA GLY A 154 8.39 6.59 4.94
C GLY A 154 7.96 6.62 3.47
N GLY A 155 7.10 5.71 3.05
CA GLY A 155 6.60 5.64 1.67
C GLY A 155 5.71 6.83 1.26
N ALA A 156 5.14 7.56 2.24
CA ALA A 156 4.39 8.79 1.98
C ALA A 156 5.28 10.00 1.65
N ARG A 157 6.61 9.83 1.68
CA ARG A 157 7.59 10.86 1.30
C ARG A 157 8.02 10.76 -0.18
N SER A 158 7.65 9.71 -0.89
CA SER A 158 7.91 9.56 -2.31
C SER A 158 6.70 10.02 -3.12
N GLU A 159 6.87 11.09 -3.88
CA GLU A 159 5.84 11.62 -4.77
C GLU A 159 5.45 10.59 -5.84
N LEU A 160 6.44 9.95 -6.47
CA LEU A 160 6.21 8.93 -7.48
C LEU A 160 5.39 7.76 -6.92
N PHE A 161 5.71 7.30 -5.72
CA PHE A 161 5.00 6.18 -5.11
C PHE A 161 3.53 6.51 -4.78
N LEU A 162 3.27 7.74 -4.35
CA LEU A 162 1.89 8.20 -4.12
C LEU A 162 1.10 8.24 -5.43
N LYS A 163 1.67 8.76 -6.52
CA LYS A 163 1.04 8.80 -7.85
C LYS A 163 0.76 7.38 -8.38
N ILE A 164 1.75 6.48 -8.29
CA ILE A 164 1.56 5.06 -8.66
C ILE A 164 0.40 4.44 -7.89
N LYS A 165 0.33 4.65 -6.57
CA LYS A 165 -0.77 4.13 -5.74
C LYS A 165 -2.11 4.75 -6.13
N ALA A 166 -2.16 6.06 -6.41
CA ALA A 166 -3.39 6.73 -6.84
C ALA A 166 -3.96 6.07 -8.09
N ASP A 167 -3.12 5.86 -9.10
CA ASP A 167 -3.53 5.26 -10.37
C ASP A 167 -3.87 3.77 -10.23
N VAL A 168 -3.02 2.98 -9.56
CA VAL A 168 -3.24 1.52 -9.37
C VAL A 168 -4.51 1.25 -8.56
N MET A 169 -4.76 2.05 -7.52
CA MET A 169 -5.92 1.91 -6.63
C MET A 169 -7.18 2.58 -7.19
N ASN A 170 -7.06 3.38 -8.24
CA ASN A 170 -8.10 4.28 -8.71
C ASN A 170 -8.73 5.05 -7.54
N ALA A 171 -7.87 5.78 -6.81
CA ALA A 171 -8.23 6.46 -5.57
C ALA A 171 -7.53 7.82 -5.43
N GLU A 172 -8.17 8.74 -4.72
CA GLU A 172 -7.54 9.98 -4.27
C GLU A 172 -6.62 9.67 -3.09
N ILE A 173 -5.36 10.07 -3.17
CA ILE A 173 -4.37 9.90 -2.10
C ILE A 173 -3.97 11.25 -1.54
N SER A 174 -3.97 11.35 -0.21
CA SER A 174 -3.45 12.50 0.53
C SER A 174 -2.35 12.05 1.48
N SER A 175 -1.24 12.79 1.52
CA SER A 175 -0.21 12.67 2.55
C SER A 175 -0.11 13.94 3.35
N PHE A 176 0.37 13.84 4.58
CA PHE A 176 0.36 14.93 5.53
C PHE A 176 1.76 15.18 6.10
N GLU A 177 2.07 16.45 6.36
CA GLU A 177 3.21 16.83 7.19
C GLU A 177 2.79 16.66 8.65
N MET A 178 3.12 15.54 9.20
CA MET A 178 2.90 15.22 10.61
C MET A 178 4.21 14.75 11.22
N GLY A 179 4.38 15.03 12.49
CA GLY A 179 5.40 14.38 13.31
C GLY A 179 5.14 12.87 13.40
N ASP A 180 5.53 12.23 14.47
CA ASP A 180 5.23 10.81 14.67
C ASP A 180 3.71 10.61 14.86
N THR A 181 3.07 10.12 13.79
CA THR A 181 1.60 9.91 13.76
C THR A 181 1.16 8.85 14.78
N ALA A 182 2.03 7.88 15.10
CA ALA A 182 1.71 6.85 16.09
C ALA A 182 1.70 7.44 17.50
N LEU A 183 2.71 8.24 17.85
CA LEU A 183 2.77 8.93 19.14
C LEU A 183 1.60 9.90 19.32
N THR A 184 1.27 10.67 18.28
CA THR A 184 0.12 11.57 18.29
C THR A 184 -1.19 10.78 18.52
N GLY A 185 -1.38 9.67 17.80
CA GLY A 185 -2.55 8.81 17.97
C GLY A 185 -2.67 8.24 19.38
N ILE A 186 -1.56 7.74 19.95
CA ILE A 186 -1.52 7.21 21.32
C ILE A 186 -1.87 8.32 22.34
N ALA A 187 -1.30 9.52 22.19
CA ALA A 187 -1.58 10.63 23.08
C ALA A 187 -3.06 11.05 23.06
N VAL A 188 -3.68 11.08 21.86
CA VAL A 188 -5.10 11.35 21.69
C VAL A 188 -5.96 10.30 22.37
N ILE A 189 -5.67 9.01 22.15
CA ILE A 189 -6.42 7.89 22.75
C ILE A 189 -6.29 7.91 24.28
N ALA A 190 -5.09 8.14 24.82
CA ALA A 190 -4.86 8.26 26.25
C ALA A 190 -5.65 9.43 26.86
N GLY A 191 -5.63 10.60 26.20
CA GLY A 191 -6.38 11.77 26.62
C GLY A 191 -7.90 11.55 26.60
N MET A 192 -8.41 10.80 25.63
CA MET A 192 -9.82 10.37 25.59
C MET A 192 -10.15 9.45 26.78
N GLY A 193 -9.27 8.47 27.06
CA GLY A 193 -9.47 7.50 28.14
C GLY A 193 -9.58 8.12 29.53
N ILE A 194 -8.87 9.21 29.79
CA ILE A 194 -8.94 9.99 31.05
C ILE A 194 -9.92 11.16 31.00
N GLY A 195 -10.69 11.31 29.92
CA GLY A 195 -11.69 12.37 29.74
C GLY A 195 -11.13 13.79 29.49
N MET A 196 -9.82 13.92 29.26
CA MET A 196 -9.16 15.19 28.94
C MET A 196 -9.49 15.65 27.51
N ILE A 197 -9.59 14.73 26.57
CA ILE A 197 -9.94 14.97 25.15
C ILE A 197 -11.37 14.47 24.93
N LYS A 198 -12.28 15.40 24.63
CA LYS A 198 -13.68 15.10 24.30
C LYS A 198 -13.95 15.10 22.80
N ASP A 199 -13.18 15.89 22.04
CA ASP A 199 -13.32 16.08 20.61
C ASP A 199 -11.96 15.78 19.94
N TYR A 200 -11.73 14.51 19.66
CA TYR A 200 -10.50 14.06 19.03
C TYR A 200 -10.41 14.49 17.55
N GLU A 201 -11.55 14.65 16.86
CA GLU A 201 -11.58 15.03 15.44
C GLU A 201 -11.02 16.43 15.26
N LYS A 202 -11.42 17.37 16.10
CA LYS A 202 -10.91 18.74 16.10
C LYS A 202 -9.40 18.81 16.34
N ILE A 203 -8.86 17.97 17.24
CA ILE A 203 -7.43 17.92 17.52
C ILE A 203 -6.68 17.38 16.29
N ILE A 204 -7.18 16.29 15.68
CA ILE A 204 -6.55 15.70 14.50
C ILE A 204 -6.61 16.66 13.32
N GLU A 205 -7.73 17.31 13.07
CA GLU A 205 -7.89 18.30 11.99
C GLU A 205 -6.98 19.51 12.19
N GLY A 206 -6.87 20.03 13.39
CA GLY A 206 -6.00 21.16 13.72
C GLY A 206 -4.49 20.89 13.56
N ASN A 207 -4.07 19.63 13.66
CA ASN A 207 -2.67 19.23 13.53
C ASN A 207 -2.32 18.63 12.16
N ARG A 208 -3.30 18.51 11.26
CA ARG A 208 -3.12 17.88 9.95
C ARG A 208 -2.81 18.94 8.90
N GLN A 209 -1.54 19.01 8.45
CA GLN A 209 -1.14 19.83 7.31
C GLN A 209 -1.00 18.94 6.08
N LEU A 210 -1.78 19.25 5.03
CA LEU A 210 -1.70 18.54 3.75
C LEU A 210 -0.35 18.82 3.10
N ARG A 211 0.38 17.76 2.76
CA ARG A 211 1.64 17.85 2.03
C ARG A 211 1.42 17.67 0.53
N TRP A 212 0.82 16.55 0.15
CA TRP A 212 0.48 16.22 -1.23
C TRP A 212 -0.91 15.63 -1.33
N LYS A 213 -1.52 15.87 -2.46
CA LYS A 213 -2.80 15.28 -2.83
C LYS A 213 -2.78 14.96 -4.31
N TYR A 214 -3.08 13.70 -4.66
CA TYR A 214 -3.13 13.20 -6.03
C TYR A 214 -4.46 12.50 -6.26
N ALA A 215 -5.08 12.78 -7.41
CA ALA A 215 -6.22 12.02 -7.89
C ALA A 215 -5.75 10.96 -8.90
N ALA A 216 -6.50 9.88 -8.99
CA ALA A 216 -6.24 8.88 -10.02
C ALA A 216 -6.45 9.47 -11.41
N GLY A 217 -5.54 9.15 -12.35
CA GLY A 217 -5.61 9.62 -13.73
C GLY A 217 -5.19 11.06 -13.97
N GLU A 218 -4.56 11.74 -13.02
CA GLU A 218 -4.03 13.09 -13.22
C GLU A 218 -3.01 13.17 -14.37
N GLU A 219 -2.24 12.11 -14.59
CA GLU A 219 -1.25 11.99 -15.66
C GLU A 219 -1.78 11.28 -16.92
N GLY A 220 -3.10 11.04 -16.99
CA GLY A 220 -3.78 10.39 -18.11
C GLY A 220 -4.58 9.16 -17.68
N THR A 221 -5.81 9.07 -18.18
CA THR A 221 -6.71 7.94 -17.84
C THR A 221 -6.24 6.60 -18.41
N GLU A 222 -5.38 6.61 -19.43
CA GLU A 222 -4.75 5.44 -20.01
C GLU A 222 -3.91 4.64 -19.00
N ASN A 223 -3.30 5.34 -18.01
CA ASN A 223 -2.57 4.69 -16.93
C ASN A 223 -3.49 3.84 -16.04
N LEU A 224 -4.73 4.28 -15.79
CA LEU A 224 -5.69 3.53 -14.98
C LEU A 224 -6.04 2.18 -15.62
N GLU A 225 -6.33 2.18 -16.93
CA GLU A 225 -6.62 0.94 -17.65
C GLU A 225 -5.41 0.01 -17.71
N LYS A 226 -4.24 0.59 -17.95
CA LYS A 226 -2.98 -0.16 -17.99
C LYS A 226 -2.69 -0.81 -16.65
N TYR A 227 -2.79 -0.06 -15.54
CA TYR A 227 -2.57 -0.58 -14.21
C TYR A 227 -3.62 -1.61 -13.79
N GLY A 228 -4.88 -1.45 -14.19
CA GLY A 228 -5.91 -2.46 -13.98
C GLY A 228 -5.54 -3.82 -14.59
N ARG A 229 -5.08 -3.83 -15.86
CA ARG A 229 -4.61 -5.05 -16.53
C ARG A 229 -3.35 -5.63 -15.88
N LEU A 230 -2.43 -4.78 -15.45
CA LEU A 230 -1.18 -5.22 -14.81
C LEU A 230 -1.40 -5.77 -13.39
N ALA A 231 -2.35 -5.22 -12.64
CA ALA A 231 -2.73 -5.76 -11.33
C ALA A 231 -3.32 -7.18 -11.44
N GLU A 232 -4.16 -7.45 -12.45
CA GLU A 232 -4.64 -8.81 -12.69
C GLU A 232 -3.50 -9.75 -13.13
N ARG A 233 -2.58 -9.26 -13.97
CA ARG A 233 -1.40 -10.04 -14.37
C ARG A 233 -0.46 -10.34 -13.20
N TYR A 234 -0.30 -9.40 -12.27
CA TYR A 234 0.42 -9.62 -11.02
C TYR A 234 -0.15 -10.79 -10.21
N LEU A 235 -1.48 -10.89 -10.09
CA LEU A 235 -2.12 -11.99 -9.39
C LEU A 235 -1.86 -13.33 -10.08
N GLN A 236 -1.91 -13.38 -11.42
CA GLN A 236 -1.56 -14.57 -12.19
C GLN A 236 -0.11 -15.01 -11.97
N VAL A 237 0.85 -14.06 -11.95
CA VAL A 237 2.25 -14.35 -11.64
C VAL A 237 2.39 -14.98 -10.25
N MET A 238 1.71 -14.42 -9.25
CA MET A 238 1.74 -14.97 -7.88
C MET A 238 1.17 -16.39 -7.78
N GLU A 239 0.08 -16.68 -8.49
CA GLU A 239 -0.50 -18.01 -8.55
C GLU A 239 0.47 -19.04 -9.17
N CYS A 240 1.21 -18.64 -10.19
CA CYS A 240 2.23 -19.48 -10.84
C CYS A 240 3.47 -19.73 -9.97
N LEU A 241 3.86 -18.75 -9.15
CA LEU A 241 5.07 -18.85 -8.32
C LEU A 241 4.89 -19.80 -7.13
N GLY A 242 3.70 -19.85 -6.52
CA GLY A 242 3.45 -20.67 -5.35
C GLY A 242 3.81 -22.15 -5.51
N PRO A 243 3.42 -22.83 -6.60
CA PRO A 243 3.79 -24.22 -6.87
C PRO A 243 5.30 -24.45 -7.06
N VAL A 244 6.03 -23.45 -7.60
CA VAL A 244 7.48 -23.57 -7.88
C VAL A 244 8.30 -23.71 -6.59
N TYR A 245 7.84 -23.13 -5.50
CA TYR A 245 8.57 -23.10 -4.21
C TYR A 245 7.91 -23.96 -3.13
N LYS A 246 7.12 -24.98 -3.49
CA LYS A 246 6.50 -25.89 -2.53
C LYS A 246 7.52 -26.72 -1.73
N GLU A 247 8.61 -27.10 -2.37
CA GLU A 247 9.71 -27.78 -1.71
C GLU A 247 10.67 -26.72 -1.14
N ARG A 248 10.90 -26.78 0.17
CA ARG A 248 11.89 -25.91 0.83
C ARG A 248 13.29 -26.40 0.46
N TRP A 249 14.12 -25.47 0.02
CA TRP A 249 15.55 -25.71 -0.20
C TRP A 249 16.27 -26.03 1.12
#